data_f7cced4306ca30aaabaeb7b006fdc488
#
_entry.id   f7cced4306ca30aaabaeb7b006fdc488
#
_cell.length_a   1.000
_cell.length_b   1.000
_cell.length_c   1.000
_cell.angle_alpha   90.00
_cell.angle_beta   90.00
_cell.angle_gamma   90.00
#
_symmetry.space_group_name_H-M   'P 1'
#
loop_
_entity.id
_entity.type
_entity.pdbx_description
1 polymer ?
#
loop_
_entity_poly.entity_id
_entity_poly.type
_entity_poly.pdbx_seq_one_letter_code
_entity_poly.pdbx_strand_id
1 'polypeptide(L)'
;MLKILYIFYFFIFNFITQDTIRNYESDSNNSSWKVEYSENCYIPFSDVELTMLEEVYGDNLNKYVLDKPNISLDIKDIIRNRVKIYKEDIKDLSNYTLLSSVGLFNIFNNKKHPPIFNKNNFNPLIYNFEFGSRSKKIYRVDNTNYLIIINSKFSR
;
A
#
# COMPACT_ATOMS: atom_id res chain seq x y z
N MET A 1 -11.65 17.81 -23.72
CA MET A 1 -12.62 16.79 -23.25
C MET A 1 -12.25 15.35 -23.62
N LEU A 2 -11.68 15.07 -24.79
CA LEU A 2 -11.37 13.69 -25.24
C LEU A 2 -10.24 12.97 -24.44
N LYS A 3 -9.26 13.70 -23.92
CA LYS A 3 -8.11 13.12 -23.18
C LYS A 3 -8.46 12.56 -21.80
N ILE A 4 -9.49 13.08 -21.15
CA ILE A 4 -9.92 12.63 -19.82
C ILE A 4 -10.65 11.29 -19.92
N LEU A 5 -11.37 11.06 -21.02
CA LEU A 5 -12.09 9.80 -21.27
C LEU A 5 -11.13 8.60 -21.44
N TYR A 6 -9.94 8.83 -22.04
CA TYR A 6 -8.97 7.77 -22.32
C TYR A 6 -8.27 7.27 -21.03
N ILE A 7 -8.02 8.16 -20.07
CA ILE A 7 -7.41 7.81 -18.79
C ILE A 7 -8.39 6.99 -17.93
N PHE A 8 -9.68 7.34 -17.99
CA PHE A 8 -10.73 6.60 -17.28
C PHE A 8 -10.91 5.17 -17.85
N TYR A 9 -10.78 4.99 -19.15
CA TYR A 9 -10.89 3.68 -19.81
C TYR A 9 -9.71 2.75 -19.47
N PHE A 10 -8.50 3.31 -19.33
CA PHE A 10 -7.30 2.52 -18.99
C PHE A 10 -7.33 2.03 -17.56
N PHE A 11 -7.90 2.81 -16.62
CA PHE A 11 -8.01 2.41 -15.22
C PHE A 11 -9.14 1.41 -14.97
N ILE A 12 -10.27 1.55 -15.64
CA ILE A 12 -11.38 0.59 -15.55
C ILE A 12 -10.94 -0.77 -16.12
N PHE A 13 -10.12 -0.79 -17.18
CA PHE A 13 -9.66 -2.05 -17.78
C PHE A 13 -8.70 -2.83 -16.87
N ASN A 14 -7.88 -2.16 -16.08
CA ASN A 14 -7.00 -2.84 -15.12
C ASN A 14 -7.73 -3.37 -13.88
N PHE A 15 -8.86 -2.76 -13.49
CA PHE A 15 -9.70 -3.27 -12.39
C PHE A 15 -10.60 -4.43 -12.84
N ILE A 16 -11.15 -4.37 -14.05
CA ILE A 16 -12.03 -5.41 -14.61
C ILE A 16 -11.24 -6.71 -14.88
N THR A 17 -9.97 -6.60 -15.29
CA THR A 17 -9.15 -7.80 -15.53
C THR A 17 -8.75 -8.54 -14.25
N GLN A 18 -8.76 -7.89 -13.08
CA GLN A 18 -8.52 -8.59 -11.81
C GLN A 18 -9.74 -9.34 -11.31
N ASP A 19 -10.96 -8.88 -11.57
CA ASP A 19 -12.18 -9.59 -11.17
C ASP A 19 -12.53 -10.75 -12.12
N THR A 20 -12.15 -10.68 -13.39
CA THR A 20 -12.45 -11.71 -14.39
C THR A 20 -11.55 -12.95 -14.26
N ILE A 21 -10.37 -12.84 -13.61
CA ILE A 21 -9.46 -13.98 -13.38
C ILE A 21 -9.94 -14.89 -12.21
N ARG A 22 -10.90 -14.45 -11.41
CA ARG A 22 -11.39 -15.22 -10.25
C ARG A 22 -12.40 -16.31 -10.56
N ASN A 23 -12.94 -16.41 -11.77
CA ASN A 23 -13.95 -17.41 -12.16
C ASN A 23 -13.44 -18.46 -13.13
N TYR A 24 -12.14 -18.79 -13.13
CA TYR A 24 -11.67 -19.96 -13.82
C TYR A 24 -11.63 -21.15 -12.86
N GLU A 25 -12.74 -21.86 -12.76
CA GLU A 25 -12.73 -23.25 -12.33
C GLU A 25 -11.93 -24.04 -13.38
N SER A 26 -10.73 -24.45 -13.02
CA SER A 26 -10.05 -25.53 -13.73
C SER A 26 -9.42 -26.48 -12.73
N ASP A 27 -9.74 -27.72 -12.94
CA ASP A 27 -9.31 -28.95 -12.32
C ASP A 27 -7.88 -29.01 -11.78
N SER A 28 -7.82 -29.66 -10.61
CA SER A 28 -6.74 -30.53 -10.10
C SER A 28 -5.28 -30.03 -10.18
N ASN A 29 -4.70 -29.84 -9.02
CA ASN A 29 -3.27 -29.70 -8.74
C ASN A 29 -2.64 -28.29 -8.83
N ASN A 30 -3.38 -27.23 -8.66
CA ASN A 30 -2.79 -25.93 -8.42
C ASN A 30 -2.90 -25.60 -6.92
N SER A 31 -1.75 -25.54 -6.25
CA SER A 31 -1.62 -24.94 -4.93
C SER A 31 -2.10 -23.49 -5.04
N SER A 32 -3.38 -23.25 -4.78
CA SER A 32 -3.92 -21.90 -4.72
C SER A 32 -3.17 -21.16 -3.61
N TRP A 33 -2.40 -20.14 -3.95
CA TRP A 33 -1.73 -19.26 -3.01
C TRP A 33 -2.78 -18.49 -2.23
N LYS A 34 -3.38 -19.13 -1.25
CA LYS A 34 -4.33 -18.50 -0.35
C LYS A 34 -3.55 -17.53 0.52
N VAL A 35 -3.82 -16.22 0.36
CA VAL A 35 -3.28 -15.21 1.26
C VAL A 35 -3.95 -15.39 2.61
N GLU A 36 -3.16 -15.76 3.59
CA GLU A 36 -3.61 -15.93 4.96
C GLU A 36 -3.27 -14.65 5.74
N TYR A 37 -4.28 -14.00 6.32
CA TYR A 37 -4.10 -12.80 7.13
C TYR A 37 -3.90 -13.19 8.59
N SER A 38 -3.04 -12.46 9.30
CA SER A 38 -2.87 -12.62 10.74
C SER A 38 -4.11 -12.15 11.51
N GLU A 39 -4.32 -12.67 12.71
CA GLU A 39 -5.51 -12.40 13.54
C GLU A 39 -5.76 -10.89 13.74
N ASN A 40 -4.69 -10.10 13.88
CA ASN A 40 -4.82 -8.65 14.05
C ASN A 40 -5.49 -7.94 12.86
N CYS A 41 -5.51 -8.54 11.65
CA CYS A 41 -6.19 -7.96 10.50
C CYS A 41 -7.73 -8.03 10.61
N TYR A 42 -8.25 -8.93 11.44
CA TYR A 42 -9.70 -9.06 11.66
C TYR A 42 -10.24 -8.09 12.70
N ILE A 43 -9.37 -7.45 13.49
CA ILE A 43 -9.75 -6.40 14.44
C ILE A 43 -10.17 -5.14 13.65
N PRO A 44 -11.22 -4.39 14.08
CA PRO A 44 -11.59 -3.12 13.46
C PRO A 44 -10.40 -2.16 13.32
N PHE A 45 -10.48 -1.21 12.40
CA PHE A 45 -9.52 -0.13 12.31
C PHE A 45 -9.53 0.70 13.61
N SER A 46 -8.34 1.08 14.09
CA SER A 46 -8.20 2.06 15.17
C SER A 46 -8.44 3.49 14.65
N ASP A 47 -8.67 4.45 15.55
CA ASP A 47 -8.84 5.85 15.19
C ASP A 47 -7.64 6.42 14.42
N VAL A 48 -6.43 6.00 14.79
CA VAL A 48 -5.20 6.40 14.09
C VAL A 48 -5.19 5.86 12.66
N GLU A 49 -5.56 4.60 12.47
CA GLU A 49 -5.63 3.98 11.14
C GLU A 49 -6.73 4.61 10.29
N LEU A 50 -7.89 4.93 10.89
CA LEU A 50 -8.96 5.66 10.20
C LEU A 50 -8.50 7.04 9.75
N THR A 51 -7.76 7.79 10.61
CA THR A 51 -7.18 9.08 10.24
C THR A 51 -6.21 8.94 9.05
N MET A 52 -5.36 7.90 9.04
CA MET A 52 -4.48 7.61 7.90
C MET A 52 -5.27 7.35 6.61
N LEU A 53 -6.38 6.63 6.71
CA LEU A 53 -7.25 6.32 5.57
C LEU A 53 -7.99 7.56 5.07
N GLU A 54 -8.54 8.37 5.98
CA GLU A 54 -9.20 9.63 5.64
C GLU A 54 -8.25 10.59 4.92
N GLU A 55 -6.97 10.62 5.35
CA GLU A 55 -5.95 11.41 4.68
C GLU A 55 -5.79 11.02 3.20
N VAL A 56 -5.93 9.75 2.86
CA VAL A 56 -5.72 9.22 1.50
C VAL A 56 -7.00 9.25 0.68
N TYR A 57 -8.10 8.80 1.25
CA TYR A 57 -9.36 8.54 0.53
C TYR A 57 -10.40 9.65 0.71
N GLY A 58 -10.32 10.47 1.77
CA GLY A 58 -11.30 11.52 2.09
C GLY A 58 -12.73 10.97 2.08
N ASP A 59 -13.63 11.68 1.43
CA ASP A 59 -15.05 11.31 1.31
C ASP A 59 -15.31 9.96 0.60
N ASN A 60 -14.28 9.43 -0.06
CA ASN A 60 -14.35 8.17 -0.78
C ASN A 60 -13.97 6.95 0.07
N LEU A 61 -13.62 7.14 1.35
CA LEU A 61 -13.14 6.09 2.24
C LEU A 61 -14.11 4.90 2.32
N ASN A 62 -15.38 5.15 2.57
CA ASN A 62 -16.40 4.09 2.65
C ASN A 62 -16.42 3.27 1.37
N LYS A 63 -16.60 3.93 0.23
CA LYS A 63 -16.76 3.31 -1.09
C LYS A 63 -15.57 2.43 -1.50
N TYR A 64 -14.35 2.88 -1.21
CA TYR A 64 -13.13 2.21 -1.72
C TYR A 64 -12.46 1.29 -0.70
N VAL A 65 -12.76 1.45 0.60
CA VAL A 65 -12.11 0.68 1.65
C VAL A 65 -13.11 0.00 2.58
N LEU A 66 -13.96 0.75 3.28
CA LEU A 66 -14.75 0.18 4.37
C LEU A 66 -15.84 -0.76 3.87
N ASP A 67 -16.47 -0.46 2.74
CA ASP A 67 -17.47 -1.32 2.08
C ASP A 67 -16.85 -2.50 1.30
N LYS A 68 -15.52 -2.65 1.37
CA LYS A 68 -14.78 -3.69 0.65
C LYS A 68 -13.95 -4.55 1.63
N PRO A 69 -14.51 -5.63 2.19
CA PRO A 69 -13.85 -6.43 3.22
C PRO A 69 -12.44 -6.89 2.84
N ASN A 70 -12.23 -7.34 1.61
CA ASN A 70 -10.92 -7.78 1.14
C ASN A 70 -9.90 -6.64 1.08
N ILE A 71 -10.31 -5.45 0.65
CA ILE A 71 -9.45 -4.25 0.62
C ILE A 71 -9.12 -3.83 2.05
N SER A 72 -10.11 -3.83 2.95
CA SER A 72 -9.90 -3.54 4.36
C SER A 72 -8.87 -4.48 5.00
N LEU A 73 -8.94 -5.79 4.70
CA LEU A 73 -7.96 -6.77 5.19
C LEU A 73 -6.56 -6.51 4.62
N ASP A 74 -6.45 -6.26 3.32
CA ASP A 74 -5.18 -5.94 2.68
C ASP A 74 -4.53 -4.68 3.27
N ILE A 75 -5.30 -3.64 3.51
CA ILE A 75 -4.80 -2.38 4.09
C ILE A 75 -4.36 -2.60 5.54
N LYS A 76 -5.12 -3.31 6.35
CA LYS A 76 -4.73 -3.65 7.72
C LYS A 76 -3.43 -4.45 7.74
N ASP A 77 -3.27 -5.43 6.84
CA ASP A 77 -2.04 -6.19 6.71
C ASP A 77 -0.85 -5.29 6.34
N ILE A 78 -1.03 -4.36 5.41
CA ILE A 78 0.00 -3.38 5.05
C ILE A 78 0.43 -2.57 6.27
N ILE A 79 -0.51 -1.93 6.96
CA ILE A 79 -0.21 -1.01 8.06
C ILE A 79 0.37 -1.77 9.26
N ARG A 80 -0.24 -2.88 9.65
CA ARG A 80 0.06 -3.59 10.90
C ARG A 80 1.25 -4.53 10.81
N ASN A 81 1.44 -5.17 9.64
CA ASN A 81 2.38 -6.29 9.54
C ASN A 81 3.53 -6.05 8.55
N ARG A 82 3.27 -5.32 7.47
CA ARG A 82 4.21 -5.28 6.35
C ARG A 82 5.10 -4.07 6.30
N VAL A 83 4.62 -2.92 6.77
CA VAL A 83 5.44 -1.70 6.83
C VAL A 83 6.16 -1.63 8.16
N LYS A 84 7.49 -1.54 8.10
CA LYS A 84 8.34 -1.40 9.30
C LYS A 84 9.33 -0.28 9.11
N ILE A 85 9.58 0.48 10.18
CA ILE A 85 10.51 1.62 10.16
C ILE A 85 11.60 1.35 11.19
N TYR A 86 12.83 1.30 10.70
CA TYR A 86 14.02 1.09 11.51
C TYR A 86 14.95 2.29 11.40
N LYS A 87 15.69 2.54 12.47
CA LYS A 87 16.84 3.42 12.47
C LYS A 87 18.08 2.56 12.34
N GLU A 88 18.90 2.84 11.34
CA GLU A 88 20.13 2.08 11.05
C GLU A 88 21.36 2.95 11.27
N ASP A 89 22.37 2.38 11.92
CA ASP A 89 23.65 3.04 12.12
C ASP A 89 24.70 2.68 11.03
N ILE A 90 24.20 2.28 9.84
CA ILE A 90 25.04 1.90 8.70
C ILE A 90 25.68 3.16 8.11
N LYS A 91 26.99 3.11 7.89
CA LYS A 91 27.75 4.25 7.34
C LYS A 91 27.45 4.54 5.87
N ASP A 92 27.00 3.55 5.10
CA ASP A 92 26.67 3.71 3.69
C ASP A 92 25.23 3.26 3.41
N LEU A 93 24.35 4.25 3.27
CA LEU A 93 22.95 4.09 2.90
C LEU A 93 22.68 4.47 1.43
N SER A 94 23.73 4.70 0.63
CA SER A 94 23.61 5.19 -0.75
C SER A 94 22.89 4.23 -1.68
N ASN A 95 22.92 2.93 -1.37
CA ASN A 95 22.34 1.87 -2.19
C ASN A 95 20.81 1.73 -2.06
N TYR A 96 20.18 2.47 -1.14
CA TYR A 96 18.75 2.39 -0.95
C TYR A 96 18.01 3.48 -1.72
N THR A 97 16.88 3.12 -2.31
CA THR A 97 15.97 4.05 -2.98
C THR A 97 15.49 5.13 -2.00
N LEU A 98 15.59 6.40 -2.38
CA LEU A 98 15.14 7.51 -1.55
C LEU A 98 13.61 7.56 -1.47
N LEU A 99 13.08 7.90 -0.30
CA LEU A 99 11.64 8.07 -0.10
C LEU A 99 11.08 9.18 -1.01
N SER A 100 11.82 10.27 -1.21
CA SER A 100 11.44 11.35 -2.11
C SER A 100 11.27 10.95 -3.57
N SER A 101 11.90 9.85 -3.99
CA SER A 101 11.74 9.31 -5.34
C SER A 101 10.50 8.45 -5.51
N VAL A 102 9.83 8.07 -4.42
CA VAL A 102 8.57 7.32 -4.46
C VAL A 102 7.43 8.28 -4.77
N GLY A 103 6.67 8.01 -5.83
CA GLY A 103 5.49 8.78 -6.17
C GLY A 103 4.44 8.77 -5.05
N LEU A 104 3.60 9.79 -4.99
CA LEU A 104 2.46 9.80 -4.07
C LEU A 104 1.27 9.05 -4.67
N PHE A 105 0.56 8.32 -3.84
CA PHE A 105 -0.74 7.78 -4.17
C PHE A 105 -1.76 8.93 -4.12
N ASN A 106 -2.08 9.48 -5.27
CA ASN A 106 -2.79 10.75 -5.38
C ASN A 106 -4.00 10.66 -6.32
N ILE A 107 -4.86 9.68 -6.08
CA ILE A 107 -6.08 9.54 -6.91
C ILE A 107 -7.12 10.61 -6.53
N PHE A 108 -7.16 11.00 -5.25
CA PHE A 108 -8.23 11.83 -4.71
C PHE A 108 -7.80 13.20 -4.19
N ASN A 109 -6.52 13.42 -3.92
CA ASN A 109 -6.01 14.65 -3.32
C ASN A 109 -4.64 15.03 -3.87
N ASN A 110 -4.43 16.31 -4.22
CA ASN A 110 -3.16 16.88 -4.66
C ASN A 110 -2.17 17.09 -3.48
N LYS A 111 -1.90 16.08 -2.67
CA LYS A 111 -0.98 16.20 -1.54
C LYS A 111 0.47 16.16 -1.99
N LYS A 112 1.24 17.11 -1.47
CA LYS A 112 2.71 17.12 -1.60
C LYS A 112 3.31 16.22 -0.52
N HIS A 113 4.53 15.73 -0.75
CA HIS A 113 5.29 15.04 0.28
C HIS A 113 5.30 15.83 1.57
N PRO A 114 5.10 15.19 2.74
CA PRO A 114 5.26 15.87 4.02
C PRO A 114 6.65 16.51 4.08
N PRO A 115 6.78 17.75 4.50
CA PRO A 115 8.07 18.47 4.50
C PRO A 115 9.10 17.83 5.46
N ILE A 116 8.62 17.18 6.52
CA ILE A 116 9.48 16.56 7.54
C ILE A 116 8.95 15.15 7.83
N PHE A 117 9.84 14.16 7.74
CA PHE A 117 9.53 12.80 8.14
C PHE A 117 9.37 12.71 9.66
N ASN A 118 8.27 12.12 10.11
CA ASN A 118 8.04 11.77 11.50
C ASN A 118 7.64 10.29 11.59
N LYS A 119 8.49 9.49 12.22
CA LYS A 119 8.26 8.05 12.37
C LYS A 119 6.91 7.71 13.01
N ASN A 120 6.47 8.51 13.99
CA ASN A 120 5.27 8.24 14.77
C ASN A 120 3.97 8.58 14.00
N ASN A 121 4.07 9.46 13.01
CA ASN A 121 2.94 9.93 12.20
C ASN A 121 3.12 9.57 10.73
N PHE A 122 3.96 8.59 10.43
CA PHE A 122 4.20 8.16 9.05
C PHE A 122 3.01 7.38 8.52
N ASN A 123 2.38 7.93 7.49
CA ASN A 123 1.31 7.25 6.77
C ASN A 123 1.88 6.60 5.49
N PRO A 124 2.06 5.27 5.45
CA PRO A 124 2.61 4.60 4.27
C PRO A 124 1.66 4.61 3.08
N LEU A 125 0.37 4.79 3.31
CA LEU A 125 -0.65 4.73 2.26
C LEU A 125 -0.67 5.94 1.34
N ILE A 126 -0.03 7.05 1.73
CA ILE A 126 0.11 8.22 0.85
C ILE A 126 1.18 8.04 -0.23
N TYR A 127 2.02 7.01 -0.11
CA TYR A 127 3.08 6.71 -1.06
C TYR A 127 2.66 5.57 -2.00
N ASN A 128 3.07 5.67 -3.25
CA ASN A 128 2.86 4.62 -4.22
C ASN A 128 3.92 3.50 -4.07
N PHE A 129 3.98 2.91 -2.88
CA PHE A 129 4.83 1.76 -2.65
C PHE A 129 4.33 0.55 -3.43
N GLU A 130 5.25 -0.30 -3.86
CA GLU A 130 4.93 -1.55 -4.54
C GLU A 130 4.41 -2.62 -3.55
N PHE A 131 3.25 -2.37 -2.91
CA PHE A 131 2.68 -3.30 -1.93
C PHE A 131 2.33 -4.67 -2.51
N GLY A 132 2.15 -4.79 -3.83
CA GLY A 132 1.94 -6.06 -4.52
C GLY A 132 3.22 -6.85 -4.80
N SER A 133 4.40 -6.31 -4.52
CA SER A 133 5.67 -6.96 -4.82
C SER A 133 5.83 -8.29 -4.07
N ARG A 134 6.40 -9.29 -4.79
CA ARG A 134 6.78 -10.59 -4.21
C ARG A 134 8.09 -10.53 -3.42
N SER A 135 8.87 -9.48 -3.56
CA SER A 135 10.12 -9.27 -2.84
C SER A 135 9.99 -8.13 -1.84
N LYS A 136 10.79 -8.21 -0.77
CA LYS A 136 10.96 -7.12 0.18
C LYS A 136 11.52 -5.91 -0.54
N LYS A 137 10.96 -4.71 -0.27
CA LYS A 137 11.46 -3.42 -0.75
C LYS A 137 11.96 -2.61 0.43
N ILE A 138 13.02 -1.84 0.21
CA ILE A 138 13.64 -1.01 1.25
C ILE A 138 13.84 0.39 0.67
N TYR A 139 13.37 1.38 1.41
CA TYR A 139 13.49 2.79 1.07
C TYR A 139 14.20 3.53 2.20
N ARG A 140 15.01 4.52 1.85
CA ARG A 140 15.67 5.40 2.81
C ARG A 140 14.94 6.71 2.92
N VAL A 141 14.70 7.17 4.13
CA VAL A 141 14.19 8.52 4.37
C VAL A 141 15.31 9.53 4.12
N ASP A 142 15.03 10.51 3.27
CA ASP A 142 16.02 11.49 2.81
C ASP A 142 16.69 12.21 3.98
N ASN A 143 18.00 12.38 3.88
CA ASN A 143 18.84 13.05 4.86
C ASN A 143 18.76 12.48 6.30
N THR A 144 18.34 11.23 6.43
CA THR A 144 18.28 10.53 7.72
C THR A 144 18.90 9.14 7.62
N ASN A 145 18.97 8.46 8.76
CA ASN A 145 19.34 7.05 8.85
C ASN A 145 18.12 6.13 9.11
N TYR A 146 16.90 6.59 8.78
CA TYR A 146 15.71 5.75 8.82
C TYR A 146 15.52 4.98 7.52
N LEU A 147 15.21 3.69 7.67
CA LEU A 147 14.79 2.80 6.59
C LEU A 147 13.33 2.42 6.76
N ILE A 148 12.59 2.46 5.66
CA ILE A 148 11.21 1.97 5.55
C ILE A 148 11.29 0.65 4.80
N ILE A 149 10.86 -0.43 5.45
CA ILE A 149 10.85 -1.77 4.88
C ILE A 149 9.41 -2.14 4.57
N ILE A 150 9.17 -2.52 3.32
CA ILE A 150 7.91 -3.08 2.86
C ILE A 150 8.12 -4.58 2.65
N ASN A 151 7.57 -5.38 3.55
CA ASN A 151 7.63 -6.83 3.42
C ASN A 151 6.69 -7.33 2.31
N SER A 152 7.10 -8.41 1.65
CA SER A 152 6.24 -9.07 0.67
C SER A 152 4.95 -9.59 1.30
N LYS A 153 3.85 -9.56 0.55
CA LYS A 153 2.58 -10.21 0.94
C LYS A 153 2.73 -11.73 1.08
N PHE A 154 3.71 -12.32 0.42
CA PHE A 154 3.92 -13.76 0.29
C PHE A 154 5.08 -14.30 1.15
N SER A 155 5.80 -13.44 1.86
CA SER A 155 6.87 -13.84 2.78
C SER A 155 6.35 -13.91 4.21
N ARG A 156 5.84 -15.05 4.57
CA ARG A 156 5.54 -15.43 5.95
C ARG A 156 6.28 -16.71 6.29
#